data_69a33726921edf9b79c5f131cc389afc
#
_entry.id   69a33726921edf9b79c5f131cc389afc
#
_cell.length_a   1.000
_cell.length_b   1.000
_cell.length_c   1.000
_cell.angle_alpha   90.00
_cell.angle_beta   90.00
_cell.angle_gamma   90.00
#
_symmetry.space_group_name_H-M   'P 1'
#
loop_
_entity.id
_entity.type
_entity.pdbx_description
1 polymer ?
#
loop_
_entity_poly.entity_id
_entity_poly.type
_entity_poly.pdbx_seq_one_letter_code
_entity_poly.pdbx_strand_id
1 'polypeptide(L)'
;MEAAMKKIGAKMDTRMAELKKKLAEMPEEQRKMMEKMMGATLGDADGKEEKVTVKNTGEKKTIGGFACTKTVVSQGENTMMTLWVTKSVSGFDAMRKDWEEFSKRMMALNPMGGKGLGEAFRQIDGFPIQTEMMKGIVSTVTKVEKKVTPAGEFEVPSGYKKVKSQMLEEKGGEE
;
A
#
# COMPACT_ATOMS: atom_id res chain seq x y z
N MET A 1 -19.57 9.04 -1.34
CA MET A 1 -18.20 8.58 -1.64
C MET A 1 -18.12 7.06 -1.68
N GLU A 2 -18.65 6.34 -0.70
CA GLU A 2 -18.64 4.88 -0.59
C GLU A 2 -19.30 4.15 -1.77
N ALA A 3 -20.47 4.61 -2.23
CA ALA A 3 -21.17 4.03 -3.39
C ALA A 3 -20.38 4.17 -4.72
N ALA A 4 -19.67 5.30 -4.90
CA ALA A 4 -18.84 5.52 -6.07
C ALA A 4 -17.61 4.57 -6.08
N MET A 5 -17.00 4.37 -4.91
CA MET A 5 -15.87 3.47 -4.75
C MET A 5 -16.28 2.00 -4.96
N LYS A 6 -17.44 1.59 -4.45
CA LYS A 6 -17.98 0.25 -4.68
C LYS A 6 -18.23 -0.02 -6.18
N LYS A 7 -18.69 1.01 -6.90
CA LYS A 7 -18.88 0.93 -8.36
C LYS A 7 -17.55 0.82 -9.13
N ILE A 8 -16.50 1.49 -8.67
CA ILE A 8 -15.13 1.36 -9.22
C ILE A 8 -14.59 -0.04 -8.97
N GLY A 9 -14.73 -0.58 -7.77
CA GLY A 9 -14.31 -1.94 -7.43
C GLY A 9 -14.98 -2.99 -8.34
N ALA A 10 -16.29 -2.94 -8.48
CA ALA A 10 -17.04 -3.84 -9.35
C ALA A 10 -16.59 -3.75 -10.84
N LYS A 11 -16.29 -2.54 -11.33
CA LYS A 11 -15.76 -2.38 -12.71
C LYS A 11 -14.34 -2.94 -12.85
N MET A 12 -13.50 -2.81 -11.84
CA MET A 12 -12.16 -3.42 -11.84
C MET A 12 -12.24 -4.94 -11.85
N ASP A 13 -13.13 -5.54 -11.05
CA ASP A 13 -13.34 -6.98 -11.02
C ASP A 13 -13.79 -7.52 -12.38
N THR A 14 -14.71 -6.82 -13.05
CA THR A 14 -15.18 -7.19 -14.40
C THR A 14 -14.03 -7.10 -15.41
N ARG A 15 -13.25 -6.02 -15.41
CA ARG A 15 -12.08 -5.87 -16.29
C ARG A 15 -11.00 -6.92 -16.04
N MET A 16 -10.79 -7.29 -14.79
CA MET A 16 -9.83 -8.35 -14.45
C MET A 16 -10.32 -9.72 -14.92
N ALA A 17 -11.62 -10.01 -14.82
CA ALA A 17 -12.20 -11.24 -15.36
C ALA A 17 -12.06 -11.30 -16.90
N GLU A 18 -12.33 -10.20 -17.59
CA GLU A 18 -12.13 -10.10 -19.05
C GLU A 18 -10.66 -10.24 -19.44
N LEU A 19 -9.74 -9.63 -18.69
CA LEU A 19 -8.30 -9.75 -18.93
C LEU A 19 -7.82 -11.19 -18.75
N LYS A 20 -8.26 -11.87 -17.68
CA LYS A 20 -7.97 -13.29 -17.45
C LYS A 20 -8.49 -14.17 -18.59
N LYS A 21 -9.70 -13.89 -19.10
CA LYS A 21 -10.28 -14.61 -20.22
C LYS A 21 -9.45 -14.40 -21.50
N LYS A 22 -9.08 -13.16 -21.81
CA LYS A 22 -8.20 -12.84 -22.95
C LYS A 22 -6.82 -13.49 -22.84
N LEU A 23 -6.24 -13.52 -21.64
CA LEU A 23 -4.97 -14.22 -21.37
C LEU A 23 -5.08 -15.74 -21.62
N ALA A 24 -6.20 -16.35 -21.25
CA ALA A 24 -6.43 -17.78 -21.47
C ALA A 24 -6.60 -18.12 -22.97
N GLU A 25 -7.06 -17.19 -23.79
CA GLU A 25 -7.24 -17.34 -25.24
C GLU A 25 -5.96 -17.05 -26.05
N MET A 26 -4.90 -16.53 -25.40
CA MET A 26 -3.62 -16.23 -26.07
C MET A 26 -2.73 -17.47 -26.25
N PRO A 27 -1.89 -17.51 -27.31
CA PRO A 27 -0.84 -18.51 -27.44
C PRO A 27 0.08 -18.55 -26.23
N GLU A 28 0.56 -19.76 -25.88
CA GLU A 28 1.30 -20.00 -24.63
C GLU A 28 2.53 -19.10 -24.47
N GLU A 29 3.26 -18.82 -25.53
CA GLU A 29 4.43 -17.94 -25.50
C GLU A 29 4.08 -16.49 -25.18
N GLN A 30 3.00 -15.98 -25.80
CA GLN A 30 2.53 -14.60 -25.56
C GLN A 30 1.95 -14.49 -24.14
N ARG A 31 1.25 -15.52 -23.67
CA ARG A 31 0.72 -15.58 -22.31
C ARG A 31 1.86 -15.54 -21.29
N LYS A 32 2.90 -16.35 -21.43
CA LYS A 32 4.07 -16.35 -20.54
C LYS A 32 4.81 -15.01 -20.53
N MET A 33 4.92 -14.34 -21.69
CA MET A 33 5.57 -13.04 -21.77
C MET A 33 4.72 -11.97 -21.04
N MET A 34 3.40 -12.03 -21.19
CA MET A 34 2.47 -11.08 -20.55
C MET A 34 2.34 -11.34 -19.06
N GLU A 35 2.30 -12.61 -18.63
CA GLU A 35 2.36 -13.01 -17.23
C GLU A 35 3.65 -12.53 -16.57
N LYS A 36 4.79 -12.65 -17.25
CA LYS A 36 6.08 -12.15 -16.77
C LYS A 36 6.11 -10.61 -16.66
N MET A 37 5.52 -9.90 -17.62
CA MET A 37 5.38 -8.43 -17.54
C MET A 37 4.41 -8.02 -16.44
N MET A 38 3.28 -8.69 -16.31
CA MET A 38 2.29 -8.44 -15.25
C MET A 38 2.83 -8.86 -13.88
N GLY A 39 3.55 -9.97 -13.78
CA GLY A 39 4.21 -10.42 -12.55
C GLY A 39 5.24 -9.42 -12.05
N ALA A 40 6.01 -8.83 -12.94
CA ALA A 40 6.94 -7.76 -12.59
C ALA A 40 6.24 -6.48 -12.07
N THR A 41 4.96 -6.28 -12.46
CA THR A 41 4.17 -5.10 -12.05
C THR A 41 3.25 -5.39 -10.86
N LEU A 42 2.79 -6.65 -10.69
CA LEU A 42 1.77 -7.06 -9.71
C LEU A 42 2.29 -8.01 -8.63
N GLY A 43 3.58 -8.35 -8.66
CA GLY A 43 4.14 -9.43 -7.84
C GLY A 43 3.89 -10.81 -8.48
N ASP A 44 4.86 -11.69 -8.42
CA ASP A 44 4.95 -12.97 -9.13
C ASP A 44 3.63 -13.64 -9.49
N ALA A 45 3.40 -13.81 -10.81
CA ALA A 45 2.22 -14.48 -11.36
C ALA A 45 2.19 -16.00 -11.14
N ASP A 46 3.19 -16.55 -10.47
CA ASP A 46 3.34 -18.02 -10.27
C ASP A 46 2.53 -18.56 -9.07
N GLY A 47 1.58 -17.76 -8.55
CA GLY A 47 0.56 -18.24 -7.61
C GLY A 47 1.07 -18.65 -6.21
N LYS A 48 2.36 -18.60 -5.96
CA LYS A 48 2.93 -18.66 -4.62
C LYS A 48 2.98 -17.23 -4.08
N GLU A 49 1.95 -16.83 -3.38
CA GLU A 49 2.04 -15.64 -2.51
C GLU A 49 3.19 -15.89 -1.54
N GLU A 50 4.42 -15.49 -1.90
CA GLU A 50 5.51 -15.50 -0.95
C GLU A 50 5.11 -14.66 0.25
N LYS A 51 5.01 -15.32 1.39
CA LYS A 51 4.53 -14.72 2.62
C LYS A 51 5.45 -13.55 3.00
N VAL A 52 4.86 -12.40 3.17
CA VAL A 52 5.58 -11.26 3.76
C VAL A 52 5.82 -11.54 5.24
N THR A 53 7.07 -11.42 5.66
CA THR A 53 7.48 -11.66 7.04
C THR A 53 8.07 -10.40 7.65
N VAL A 54 7.81 -10.18 8.92
CA VAL A 54 8.34 -9.06 9.71
C VAL A 54 9.19 -9.63 10.84
N LYS A 55 10.47 -9.28 10.86
CA LYS A 55 11.41 -9.77 11.86
C LYS A 55 12.05 -8.60 12.62
N ASN A 56 11.85 -8.56 13.91
CA ASN A 56 12.63 -7.68 14.81
C ASN A 56 13.99 -8.35 15.04
N THR A 57 15.08 -7.67 14.69
CA THR A 57 16.43 -8.23 14.82
C THR A 57 17.04 -8.03 16.20
N GLY A 58 16.45 -7.17 17.05
CA GLY A 58 17.01 -6.77 18.33
C GLY A 58 18.15 -5.75 18.25
N GLU A 59 18.63 -5.43 17.05
CA GLU A 59 19.67 -4.40 16.83
C GLU A 59 19.11 -3.02 17.17
N LYS A 60 19.90 -2.23 17.92
CA LYS A 60 19.51 -0.92 18.43
C LYS A 60 20.40 0.19 17.87
N LYS A 61 19.79 1.35 17.59
CA LYS A 61 20.49 2.55 17.10
C LYS A 61 19.72 3.79 17.54
N THR A 62 20.42 4.87 17.82
CA THR A 62 19.79 6.18 18.06
C THR A 62 19.78 6.99 16.76
N ILE A 63 18.61 7.45 16.34
CA ILE A 63 18.42 8.25 15.11
C ILE A 63 17.57 9.46 15.47
N GLY A 64 18.06 10.67 15.23
CA GLY A 64 17.35 11.90 15.54
C GLY A 64 16.90 12.04 17.00
N GLY A 65 17.68 11.48 17.94
CA GLY A 65 17.34 11.47 19.36
C GLY A 65 16.38 10.35 19.79
N PHE A 66 15.89 9.52 18.86
CA PHE A 66 15.01 8.39 19.15
C PHE A 66 15.81 7.09 19.27
N ALA A 67 15.60 6.37 20.38
CA ALA A 67 16.10 5.01 20.51
C ALA A 67 15.26 4.09 19.59
N CYS A 68 15.88 3.53 18.57
CA CYS A 68 15.23 2.71 17.57
C CYS A 68 15.70 1.26 17.62
N THR A 69 14.82 0.35 17.23
CA THR A 69 15.11 -1.06 17.03
C THR A 69 14.90 -1.41 15.57
N LYS A 70 15.78 -2.22 15.00
CA LYS A 70 15.74 -2.63 13.60
C LYS A 70 14.69 -3.71 13.37
N THR A 71 13.82 -3.46 12.41
CA THR A 71 12.82 -4.40 11.91
C THR A 71 13.03 -4.60 10.42
N VAL A 72 13.07 -5.85 9.98
CA VAL A 72 13.25 -6.23 8.57
C VAL A 72 11.94 -6.80 8.05
N VAL A 73 11.50 -6.31 6.91
CA VAL A 73 10.36 -6.82 6.16
C VAL A 73 10.88 -7.52 4.93
N SER A 74 10.57 -8.80 4.78
CA SER A 74 11.02 -9.64 3.67
C SER A 74 9.84 -10.34 3.01
N GLN A 75 9.99 -10.63 1.72
CA GLN A 75 9.08 -11.49 0.96
C GLN A 75 9.91 -12.67 0.45
N GLY A 76 9.61 -13.86 0.96
CA GLY A 76 10.50 -15.00 0.78
C GLY A 76 11.90 -14.72 1.34
N GLU A 77 12.93 -14.91 0.52
CA GLU A 77 14.33 -14.61 0.87
C GLU A 77 14.73 -13.14 0.60
N ASN A 78 13.89 -12.38 -0.09
CA ASN A 78 14.19 -11.01 -0.49
C ASN A 78 13.81 -10.02 0.60
N THR A 79 14.78 -9.22 1.07
CA THR A 79 14.51 -8.07 1.93
C THR A 79 13.86 -6.95 1.12
N MET A 80 12.63 -6.60 1.45
CA MET A 80 11.89 -5.51 0.81
C MET A 80 12.25 -4.15 1.42
N MET A 81 12.31 -4.10 2.76
CA MET A 81 12.66 -2.88 3.49
C MET A 81 13.25 -3.19 4.85
N THR A 82 14.08 -2.28 5.32
CA THR A 82 14.57 -2.23 6.70
C THR A 82 14.03 -0.99 7.38
N LEU A 83 13.48 -1.16 8.57
CA LEU A 83 12.86 -0.11 9.36
C LEU A 83 13.60 0.04 10.69
N TRP A 84 13.87 1.27 11.10
CA TRP A 84 14.30 1.60 12.43
C TRP A 84 13.13 2.21 13.17
N VAL A 85 12.54 1.46 14.08
CA VAL A 85 11.29 1.80 14.75
C VAL A 85 11.51 2.20 16.20
N THR A 86 10.72 3.16 16.67
CA THR A 86 10.73 3.61 18.06
C THR A 86 9.34 3.53 18.69
N LYS A 87 9.27 3.29 20.00
CA LYS A 87 8.03 3.37 20.78
C LYS A 87 7.83 4.73 21.46
N SER A 88 8.78 5.64 21.28
CA SER A 88 8.78 6.93 22.02
C SER A 88 7.88 8.00 21.39
N VAL A 89 7.26 7.74 20.24
CA VAL A 89 6.34 8.69 19.57
C VAL A 89 4.96 8.58 20.20
N SER A 90 4.58 9.61 20.98
CA SER A 90 3.26 9.65 21.63
C SER A 90 2.12 9.74 20.59
N GLY A 91 1.02 9.02 20.83
CA GLY A 91 -0.16 9.01 19.94
C GLY A 91 -0.03 8.09 18.73
N PHE A 92 1.11 7.42 18.54
CA PHE A 92 1.29 6.49 17.42
C PHE A 92 0.30 5.33 17.45
N ASP A 93 -0.01 4.79 18.63
CA ASP A 93 -0.96 3.66 18.74
C ASP A 93 -2.39 4.06 18.34
N ALA A 94 -2.82 5.28 18.64
CA ALA A 94 -4.11 5.80 18.16
C ALA A 94 -4.10 5.94 16.64
N MET A 95 -3.07 6.58 16.08
CA MET A 95 -2.89 6.73 14.63
C MET A 95 -2.83 5.38 13.92
N ARG A 96 -2.20 4.36 14.51
CA ARG A 96 -2.12 3.00 13.96
C ARG A 96 -3.50 2.36 13.86
N LYS A 97 -4.36 2.52 14.87
CA LYS A 97 -5.75 2.03 14.84
C LYS A 97 -6.55 2.69 13.71
N ASP A 98 -6.46 4.02 13.59
CA ASP A 98 -7.13 4.76 12.53
C ASP A 98 -6.63 4.32 11.15
N TRP A 99 -5.32 4.09 11.02
CA TRP A 99 -4.72 3.56 9.79
C TRP A 99 -5.18 2.14 9.47
N GLU A 100 -5.34 1.28 10.47
CA GLU A 100 -5.88 -0.07 10.27
C GLU A 100 -7.31 -0.03 9.73
N GLU A 101 -8.16 0.82 10.28
CA GLU A 101 -9.54 0.99 9.77
C GLU A 101 -9.55 1.54 8.35
N PHE A 102 -8.75 2.54 8.08
CA PHE A 102 -8.59 3.08 6.73
C PHE A 102 -8.09 2.03 5.75
N SER A 103 -7.06 1.27 6.12
CA SER A 103 -6.48 0.20 5.31
C SER A 103 -7.50 -0.91 5.01
N LYS A 104 -8.30 -1.32 5.99
CA LYS A 104 -9.40 -2.29 5.77
C LYS A 104 -10.41 -1.78 4.74
N ARG A 105 -10.79 -0.51 4.82
CA ARG A 105 -11.70 0.12 3.85
C ARG A 105 -11.08 0.19 2.46
N MET A 106 -9.80 0.57 2.37
CA MET A 106 -9.07 0.63 1.09
C MET A 106 -8.88 -0.75 0.46
N MET A 107 -8.56 -1.79 1.26
CA MET A 107 -8.44 -3.16 0.77
C MET A 107 -9.77 -3.73 0.26
N ALA A 108 -10.89 -3.37 0.90
CA ALA A 108 -12.21 -3.75 0.42
C ALA A 108 -12.53 -3.14 -0.96
N LEU A 109 -11.86 -2.05 -1.33
CA LEU A 109 -12.02 -1.36 -2.61
C LEU A 109 -11.03 -1.85 -3.69
N ASN A 110 -9.90 -2.38 -3.28
CA ASN A 110 -8.88 -2.95 -4.16
C ASN A 110 -8.34 -4.27 -3.58
N PRO A 111 -9.06 -5.38 -3.76
CA PRO A 111 -8.69 -6.67 -3.18
C PRO A 111 -7.37 -7.24 -3.71
N MET A 112 -6.86 -6.74 -4.85
CA MET A 112 -5.57 -7.14 -5.41
C MET A 112 -4.39 -6.28 -4.92
N GLY A 113 -4.65 -5.17 -4.23
CA GLY A 113 -3.62 -4.25 -3.76
C GLY A 113 -2.98 -4.70 -2.44
N GLY A 114 -1.87 -5.44 -2.52
CA GLY A 114 -0.90 -5.48 -1.41
C GLY A 114 -1.37 -6.12 -0.10
N LYS A 115 -2.19 -7.18 -0.13
CA LYS A 115 -2.66 -7.88 1.09
C LYS A 115 -1.52 -8.21 2.06
N GLY A 116 -0.42 -8.78 1.57
CA GLY A 116 0.72 -9.17 2.41
C GLY A 116 1.44 -7.98 3.05
N LEU A 117 1.60 -6.88 2.32
CA LEU A 117 2.29 -5.70 2.83
C LEU A 117 1.48 -4.96 3.91
N GLY A 118 0.17 -4.84 3.72
CA GLY A 118 -0.71 -4.24 4.73
C GLY A 118 -0.74 -5.05 6.03
N GLU A 119 -0.62 -6.37 5.95
CA GLU A 119 -0.51 -7.24 7.11
C GLU A 119 0.85 -7.12 7.79
N ALA A 120 1.93 -6.98 7.01
CA ALA A 120 3.26 -6.72 7.53
C ALA A 120 3.32 -5.41 8.32
N PHE A 121 2.74 -4.33 7.80
CA PHE A 121 2.71 -3.05 8.51
C PHE A 121 2.00 -3.12 9.86
N ARG A 122 0.99 -3.98 10.01
CA ARG A 122 0.32 -4.21 11.30
C ARG A 122 1.21 -4.88 12.34
N GLN A 123 2.19 -5.67 11.90
CA GLN A 123 3.12 -6.37 12.78
C GLN A 123 4.30 -5.50 13.22
N ILE A 124 4.48 -4.31 12.64
CA ILE A 124 5.54 -3.38 13.02
C ILE A 124 5.15 -2.72 14.35
N ASP A 125 5.93 -3.01 15.40
CA ASP A 125 5.68 -2.54 16.75
C ASP A 125 6.47 -1.26 17.04
N GLY A 126 6.00 -0.14 16.51
CA GLY A 126 6.57 1.18 16.72
C GLY A 126 6.50 2.08 15.48
N PHE A 127 6.81 3.36 15.69
CA PHE A 127 6.85 4.36 14.64
C PHE A 127 8.19 4.29 13.87
N PRO A 128 8.19 4.19 12.53
CA PRO A 128 9.41 4.14 11.74
C PRO A 128 10.07 5.53 11.67
N ILE A 129 11.24 5.67 12.28
CA ILE A 129 12.08 6.88 12.19
C ILE A 129 12.94 6.87 10.93
N GLN A 130 13.42 5.69 10.52
CA GLN A 130 14.16 5.55 9.27
C GLN A 130 13.65 4.31 8.53
N THR A 131 13.48 4.45 7.23
CA THR A 131 13.07 3.38 6.32
C THR A 131 14.08 3.30 5.19
N GLU A 132 14.67 2.14 5.00
CA GLU A 132 15.54 1.81 3.88
C GLU A 132 14.78 0.86 2.96
N MET A 133 14.54 1.29 1.73
CA MET A 133 13.87 0.48 0.69
C MET A 133 14.90 -0.16 -0.24
N MET A 134 14.46 -1.14 -1.01
CA MET A 134 15.25 -1.69 -2.10
C MET A 134 15.83 -0.56 -2.99
N LYS A 135 17.05 -0.76 -3.51
CA LYS A 135 17.82 0.21 -4.31
C LYS A 135 18.44 1.37 -3.52
N GLY A 136 18.57 1.23 -2.19
CA GLY A 136 19.31 2.21 -1.38
C GLY A 136 18.56 3.52 -1.13
N ILE A 137 17.24 3.55 -1.32
CA ILE A 137 16.43 4.71 -0.96
C ILE A 137 16.26 4.71 0.56
N VAL A 138 16.76 5.77 1.21
CA VAL A 138 16.65 5.96 2.66
C VAL A 138 15.77 7.17 2.93
N SER A 139 14.71 6.97 3.71
CA SER A 139 13.85 8.02 4.22
C SER A 139 14.05 8.13 5.73
N THR A 140 14.28 9.34 6.23
CA THR A 140 14.47 9.58 7.67
C THR A 140 13.54 10.67 8.15
N VAL A 141 12.83 10.41 9.25
CA VAL A 141 12.00 11.41 9.93
C VAL A 141 12.92 12.31 10.75
N THR A 142 12.93 13.58 10.41
CA THR A 142 13.79 14.58 11.08
C THR A 142 13.10 15.26 12.25
N LYS A 143 11.76 15.28 12.26
CA LYS A 143 10.97 15.95 13.31
C LYS A 143 9.60 15.30 13.46
N VAL A 144 9.16 15.14 14.70
CA VAL A 144 7.80 14.70 15.03
C VAL A 144 7.21 15.74 15.99
N GLU A 145 6.09 16.33 15.62
CA GLU A 145 5.36 17.31 16.43
C GLU A 145 3.91 16.93 16.58
N LYS A 146 3.38 17.08 17.77
CA LYS A 146 1.94 17.01 18.00
C LYS A 146 1.35 18.40 17.72
N LYS A 147 0.54 18.52 16.69
CA LYS A 147 -0.15 19.77 16.34
C LYS A 147 -1.66 19.53 16.29
N VAL A 148 -2.44 20.49 16.76
CA VAL A 148 -3.86 20.51 16.51
C VAL A 148 -4.06 21.06 15.10
N THR A 149 -4.65 20.25 14.23
CA THR A 149 -4.95 20.66 12.86
C THR A 149 -6.31 21.35 12.85
N PRO A 150 -6.41 22.60 12.37
CA PRO A 150 -7.68 23.29 12.24
C PRO A 150 -8.63 22.53 11.30
N ALA A 151 -9.92 22.52 11.63
CA ALA A 151 -10.93 21.82 10.83
C ALA A 151 -10.93 22.24 9.35
N GLY A 152 -10.67 23.51 9.07
CA GLY A 152 -10.59 24.05 7.70
C GLY A 152 -9.48 23.48 6.83
N GLU A 153 -8.44 22.84 7.40
CA GLU A 153 -7.41 22.14 6.60
C GLU A 153 -7.96 20.89 5.89
N PHE A 154 -9.10 20.38 6.33
CA PHE A 154 -9.78 19.22 5.72
C PHE A 154 -10.95 19.62 4.82
N GLU A 155 -11.20 20.91 4.67
CA GLU A 155 -12.23 21.43 3.78
C GLU A 155 -11.69 21.66 2.37
N VAL A 156 -12.56 21.49 1.38
CA VAL A 156 -12.19 21.82 0.00
C VAL A 156 -12.03 23.33 -0.10
N PRO A 157 -10.88 23.86 -0.55
CA PRO A 157 -10.68 25.30 -0.66
C PRO A 157 -11.76 25.97 -1.52
N SER A 158 -12.11 27.20 -1.18
CA SER A 158 -13.06 27.99 -1.95
C SER A 158 -12.57 28.17 -3.40
N GLY A 159 -13.47 28.04 -4.36
CA GLY A 159 -13.13 28.12 -5.80
C GLY A 159 -12.98 26.78 -6.51
N TYR A 160 -12.86 25.67 -5.79
CA TYR A 160 -12.90 24.35 -6.40
C TYR A 160 -14.34 23.92 -6.69
N LYS A 161 -14.56 23.37 -7.89
CA LYS A 161 -15.85 22.81 -8.29
C LYS A 161 -15.80 21.30 -8.24
N LYS A 162 -16.84 20.67 -7.71
CA LYS A 162 -16.99 19.22 -7.75
C LYS A 162 -17.22 18.79 -9.19
N VAL A 163 -16.28 18.04 -9.75
CA VAL A 163 -16.39 17.43 -11.07
C VAL A 163 -16.65 15.94 -10.96
N LYS A 164 -17.31 15.36 -11.95
CA LYS A 164 -17.40 13.91 -12.05
C LYS A 164 -16.03 13.35 -12.43
N SER A 165 -15.65 12.25 -11.80
CA SER A 165 -14.41 11.56 -12.17
C SER A 165 -14.58 10.94 -13.56
N GLN A 166 -13.64 11.20 -14.46
CA GLN A 166 -13.61 10.57 -15.81
C GLN A 166 -13.55 9.02 -15.72
N MET A 167 -13.03 8.46 -14.63
CA MET A 167 -13.06 7.01 -14.40
C MET A 167 -14.47 6.45 -14.17
N LEU A 168 -15.44 7.32 -13.83
CA LEU A 168 -16.83 6.95 -13.57
C LEU A 168 -17.73 7.21 -14.79
N GLU A 169 -17.26 7.98 -15.75
CA GLU A 169 -17.96 8.18 -17.03
C GLU A 169 -17.73 6.95 -17.91
N GLU A 170 -18.81 6.28 -18.25
CA GLU A 170 -18.79 5.32 -19.33
C GLU A 170 -18.53 6.10 -20.60
N LYS A 171 -17.45 5.83 -21.33
CA LYS A 171 -17.48 6.04 -22.75
C LYS A 171 -18.56 5.09 -23.26
N GLY A 172 -19.75 5.61 -23.43
CA GLY A 172 -20.77 4.96 -24.25
C GLY A 172 -20.09 4.66 -25.58
N GLY A 173 -20.04 3.38 -25.94
CA GLY A 173 -19.60 3.00 -27.26
C GLY A 173 -20.51 3.71 -28.23
N GLU A 174 -19.94 4.55 -29.06
CA GLU A 174 -20.53 4.89 -30.34
C GLU A 174 -20.28 3.69 -31.26
N GLU A 175 -21.37 3.27 -31.85
CA GLU A 175 -21.51 2.26 -32.88
C GLU A 175 -20.60 2.52 -34.10
#